data_d929902dadad8165dc2b06ad924ce859
#
_entry.id   d929902dadad8165dc2b06ad924ce859
#
_cell.length_a   1.000
_cell.length_b   1.000
_cell.length_c   1.000
_cell.angle_alpha   90.00
_cell.angle_beta   90.00
_cell.angle_gamma   90.00
#
_symmetry.space_group_name_H-M   'P 1'
#
loop_
_entity.id
_entity.type
_entity.pdbx_description
1 polymer ?
#
loop_
_entity_poly.entity_id
_entity_poly.type
_entity_poly.pdbx_seq_one_letter_code
_entity_poly.pdbx_strand_id
1 'polypeptide(L)'
;MNILQTNNMKNEQTYRFGKEEELFHQTILHANNTPAYGLFDGEMGITLVLSDYVRARKRRPIKTAINVLLDNILSNLHKNMPLDFANGLTGIGWGVEYLIQKGFQKGVGVEMCEAIDAKLMEVNLRRVHDLSLETGIEGWLHYIMAHVQGAKLQRREAFEKGFLAECMDVCHQILLEGKADKALLSLSNKMIHILKGEDTPYSFHLGQFIQ
;
A
#
# COMPACT_ATOMS: atom_id res chain seq x y z
N MET A 1 8.08 -25.96 40.47
CA MET A 1 7.71 -25.78 39.07
C MET A 1 8.40 -26.89 38.28
N ASN A 2 7.65 -27.79 37.64
CA ASN A 2 8.12 -29.12 37.27
C ASN A 2 8.93 -29.09 35.95
N ILE A 3 10.09 -29.74 35.91
CA ILE A 3 11.00 -29.84 34.74
C ILE A 3 10.27 -30.36 33.49
N LEU A 4 9.26 -31.23 33.68
CA LEU A 4 8.41 -31.76 32.60
C LEU A 4 7.52 -30.68 31.93
N GLN A 5 7.02 -29.69 32.69
CA GLN A 5 6.24 -28.58 32.11
C GLN A 5 7.11 -27.63 31.32
N THR A 6 8.36 -27.42 31.74
CA THR A 6 9.32 -26.54 31.02
C THR A 6 9.79 -27.18 29.70
N ASN A 7 9.93 -28.51 29.64
CA ASN A 7 10.29 -29.24 28.42
C ASN A 7 9.11 -29.29 27.42
N ASN A 8 7.88 -29.46 27.89
CA ASN A 8 6.70 -29.41 27.02
C ASN A 8 6.53 -28.02 26.39
N MET A 9 6.68 -26.95 27.18
CA MET A 9 6.59 -25.57 26.63
C MET A 9 7.69 -25.26 25.61
N LYS A 10 8.93 -25.76 25.83
CA LYS A 10 10.01 -25.63 24.85
C LYS A 10 9.75 -26.38 23.56
N ASN A 11 9.23 -27.61 23.66
CA ASN A 11 8.87 -28.43 22.49
C ASN A 11 7.70 -27.81 21.70
N GLU A 12 6.66 -27.29 22.36
CA GLU A 12 5.57 -26.57 21.70
C GLU A 12 6.05 -25.28 21.02
N GLN A 13 6.93 -24.52 21.67
CA GLN A 13 7.51 -23.34 21.03
C GLN A 13 8.36 -23.69 19.81
N THR A 14 9.21 -24.73 19.91
CA THR A 14 10.06 -25.18 18.79
C THR A 14 9.20 -25.69 17.62
N TYR A 15 8.13 -26.43 17.89
CA TYR A 15 7.18 -26.91 16.88
C TYR A 15 6.41 -25.76 16.21
N ARG A 16 5.96 -24.76 16.98
CA ARG A 16 5.34 -23.54 16.45
C ARG A 16 6.31 -22.77 15.55
N PHE A 17 7.56 -22.60 15.97
CA PHE A 17 8.59 -21.94 15.16
C PHE A 17 8.83 -22.64 13.84
N GLY A 18 8.90 -23.97 13.81
CA GLY A 18 9.07 -24.74 12.58
C GLY A 18 7.92 -24.57 11.59
N LYS A 19 6.67 -24.64 12.07
CA LYS A 19 5.49 -24.41 11.23
C LYS A 19 5.39 -23.00 10.66
N GLU A 20 5.75 -21.98 11.46
CA GLU A 20 5.71 -20.60 11.02
C GLU A 20 6.80 -20.31 9.98
N GLU A 21 7.96 -20.92 10.10
CA GLU A 21 9.05 -20.80 9.14
C GLU A 21 8.72 -21.50 7.82
N GLU A 22 8.07 -22.64 7.88
CA GLU A 22 7.56 -23.35 6.71
C GLU A 22 6.48 -22.55 5.98
N LEU A 23 5.49 -22.03 6.72
CA LEU A 23 4.45 -21.17 6.15
C LEU A 23 5.06 -19.94 5.47
N PHE A 24 6.06 -19.33 6.09
CA PHE A 24 6.76 -18.19 5.52
C PHE A 24 7.47 -18.54 4.21
N HIS A 25 8.20 -19.66 4.16
CA HIS A 25 8.84 -20.12 2.90
C HIS A 25 7.80 -20.41 1.82
N GLN A 26 6.70 -21.06 2.16
CA GLN A 26 5.61 -21.30 1.22
C GLN A 26 4.99 -20.00 0.71
N THR A 27 4.84 -18.98 1.56
CA THR A 27 4.33 -17.67 1.17
C THR A 27 5.26 -16.95 0.20
N ILE A 28 6.60 -17.01 0.40
CA ILE A 28 7.57 -16.45 -0.53
C ILE A 28 7.54 -17.22 -1.87
N LEU A 29 7.49 -18.55 -1.82
CA LEU A 29 7.39 -19.35 -3.04
C LEU A 29 6.09 -19.05 -3.80
N HIS A 30 4.99 -18.84 -3.09
CA HIS A 30 3.73 -18.45 -3.69
C HIS A 30 3.83 -17.06 -4.34
N ALA A 31 4.41 -16.07 -3.66
CA ALA A 31 4.64 -14.75 -4.22
C ALA A 31 5.42 -14.79 -5.54
N ASN A 32 6.56 -15.49 -5.56
CA ASN A 32 7.40 -15.62 -6.76
C ASN A 32 6.70 -16.36 -7.93
N ASN A 33 5.65 -17.12 -7.67
CA ASN A 33 4.86 -17.83 -8.68
C ASN A 33 3.51 -17.16 -9.00
N THR A 34 3.20 -16.05 -8.35
CA THR A 34 1.96 -15.31 -8.58
C THR A 34 2.12 -14.45 -9.83
N PRO A 35 1.26 -14.61 -10.86
CA PRO A 35 1.39 -13.87 -12.12
C PRO A 35 0.93 -12.41 -12.01
N ALA A 36 0.33 -12.01 -10.87
CA ALA A 36 -0.22 -10.68 -10.62
C ALA A 36 0.64 -9.90 -9.63
N TYR A 37 0.81 -8.60 -9.86
CA TYR A 37 1.63 -7.71 -9.03
C TYR A 37 0.81 -6.85 -8.06
N GLY A 38 -0.51 -6.90 -8.13
CA GLY A 38 -1.43 -6.02 -7.43
C GLY A 38 -1.44 -6.15 -5.90
N LEU A 39 -2.26 -5.29 -5.29
CA LEU A 39 -2.35 -5.17 -3.84
C LEU A 39 -3.23 -6.27 -3.21
N PHE A 40 -4.40 -6.60 -3.81
CA PHE A 40 -5.35 -7.54 -3.19
C PHE A 40 -4.99 -8.99 -3.48
N ASP A 41 -4.76 -9.32 -4.74
CA ASP A 41 -4.56 -10.70 -5.21
C ASP A 41 -3.15 -10.92 -5.80
N GLY A 42 -2.18 -10.04 -5.50
CA GLY A 42 -0.88 -10.08 -6.14
C GLY A 42 0.32 -10.05 -5.19
N GLU A 43 1.48 -10.01 -5.82
CA GLU A 43 2.78 -10.05 -5.16
C GLU A 43 2.98 -8.87 -4.16
N MET A 44 2.38 -7.68 -4.45
CA MET A 44 2.46 -6.54 -3.54
C MET A 44 1.74 -6.83 -2.22
N GLY A 45 0.51 -7.36 -2.24
CA GLY A 45 -0.21 -7.72 -1.02
C GLY A 45 0.55 -8.71 -0.17
N ILE A 46 1.10 -9.76 -0.79
CA ILE A 46 1.94 -10.76 -0.10
C ILE A 46 3.17 -10.07 0.52
N THR A 47 3.83 -9.18 -0.21
CA THR A 47 5.01 -8.44 0.27
C THR A 47 4.68 -7.60 1.51
N LEU A 48 3.52 -6.96 1.55
CA LEU A 48 3.08 -6.17 2.71
C LEU A 48 2.76 -7.04 3.93
N VAL A 49 2.07 -8.15 3.75
CA VAL A 49 1.79 -9.12 4.83
C VAL A 49 3.10 -9.64 5.42
N LEU A 50 4.05 -10.03 4.56
CA LEU A 50 5.39 -10.46 4.99
C LEU A 50 6.13 -9.38 5.75
N SER A 51 6.03 -8.11 5.31
CA SER A 51 6.69 -6.99 5.98
C SER A 51 6.18 -6.77 7.41
N ASP A 52 4.87 -6.82 7.62
CA ASP A 52 4.28 -6.70 8.96
C ASP A 52 4.64 -7.89 9.87
N TYR A 53 4.67 -9.09 9.30
CA TYR A 53 5.13 -10.27 10.04
C TYR A 53 6.57 -10.11 10.54
N VAL A 54 7.47 -9.60 9.69
CA VAL A 54 8.88 -9.33 10.04
C VAL A 54 9.03 -8.30 11.12
N ARG A 55 8.24 -7.22 11.05
CA ARG A 55 8.27 -6.15 12.04
C ARG A 55 7.95 -6.68 13.44
N ALA A 56 6.97 -7.58 13.53
CA ALA A 56 6.61 -8.21 14.79
C ALA A 56 7.75 -9.08 15.38
N ARG A 57 8.70 -9.57 14.57
CA ARG A 57 9.67 -10.59 14.98
C ARG A 57 11.17 -10.27 14.76
N LYS A 58 11.54 -9.09 14.25
CA LYS A 58 12.92 -8.60 14.07
C LYS A 58 13.85 -9.56 13.28
N ARG A 59 13.38 -10.26 12.26
CA ARG A 59 14.18 -11.24 11.49
C ARG A 59 14.84 -10.61 10.24
N ARG A 60 16.17 -10.53 10.21
CA ARG A 60 16.96 -9.95 9.08
C ARG A 60 16.83 -10.69 7.74
N PRO A 61 16.85 -12.04 7.64
CA PRO A 61 16.80 -12.73 6.35
C PRO A 61 15.56 -12.39 5.52
N ILE A 62 14.46 -12.13 6.18
CA ILE A 62 13.16 -11.83 5.59
C ILE A 62 13.15 -10.43 4.92
N LYS A 63 13.92 -9.48 5.46
CA LYS A 63 14.05 -8.16 4.85
C LYS A 63 14.65 -8.22 3.43
N THR A 64 15.60 -9.14 3.20
CA THR A 64 16.17 -9.36 1.85
C THR A 64 15.12 -9.90 0.90
N ALA A 65 14.28 -10.85 1.34
CA ALA A 65 13.21 -11.40 0.50
C ALA A 65 12.17 -10.31 0.11
N ILE A 66 11.78 -9.45 1.05
CA ILE A 66 10.88 -8.31 0.77
C ILE A 66 11.47 -7.39 -0.29
N ASN A 67 12.77 -7.08 -0.22
CA ASN A 67 13.43 -6.25 -1.22
C ASN A 67 13.43 -6.92 -2.60
N VAL A 68 13.71 -8.23 -2.66
CA VAL A 68 13.68 -8.99 -3.94
C VAL A 68 12.27 -8.97 -4.56
N LEU A 69 11.22 -9.19 -3.75
CA LEU A 69 9.85 -9.14 -4.23
C LEU A 69 9.49 -7.73 -4.73
N LEU A 70 9.85 -6.70 -3.99
CA LEU A 70 9.61 -5.32 -4.40
C LEU A 70 10.36 -4.97 -5.69
N ASP A 71 11.63 -5.36 -5.80
CA ASP A 71 12.44 -5.15 -7.01
C ASP A 71 11.82 -5.86 -8.22
N ASN A 72 11.28 -7.09 -8.03
CA ASN A 72 10.56 -7.82 -9.05
C ASN A 72 9.30 -7.07 -9.51
N ILE A 73 8.46 -6.62 -8.57
CA ILE A 73 7.26 -5.84 -8.87
C ILE A 73 7.62 -4.59 -9.68
N LEU A 74 8.57 -3.79 -9.19
CA LEU A 74 8.96 -2.52 -9.81
C LEU A 74 9.57 -2.71 -11.20
N SER A 75 10.36 -3.77 -11.40
CA SER A 75 10.98 -4.09 -12.69
C SER A 75 9.97 -4.56 -13.74
N ASN A 76 8.80 -5.00 -13.33
CA ASN A 76 7.72 -5.46 -14.21
C ASN A 76 6.60 -4.44 -14.40
N LEU A 77 6.72 -3.23 -13.81
CA LEU A 77 5.76 -2.16 -14.08
C LEU A 77 5.79 -1.77 -15.56
N HIS A 78 4.62 -1.67 -16.17
CA HIS A 78 4.49 -1.21 -17.54
C HIS A 78 3.21 -0.39 -17.76
N LYS A 79 3.25 0.48 -18.75
CA LYS A 79 2.18 1.45 -19.05
C LYS A 79 0.81 0.85 -19.37
N ASN A 80 0.73 -0.43 -19.73
CA ASN A 80 -0.53 -1.10 -20.05
C ASN A 80 -1.22 -1.68 -18.80
N MET A 81 -0.57 -1.65 -17.62
CA MET A 81 -1.24 -2.05 -16.39
C MET A 81 -2.39 -1.09 -16.06
N PRO A 82 -3.53 -1.58 -15.52
CA PRO A 82 -4.62 -0.71 -15.11
C PRO A 82 -4.21 0.20 -13.96
N LEU A 83 -4.97 1.28 -13.75
CA LEU A 83 -4.79 2.17 -12.60
C LEU A 83 -5.50 1.68 -11.33
N ASP A 84 -6.11 0.51 -11.38
CA ASP A 84 -6.86 -0.07 -10.27
C ASP A 84 -6.07 -0.07 -8.96
N PHE A 85 -6.76 0.15 -7.86
CA PHE A 85 -6.16 0.05 -6.54
C PHE A 85 -6.02 -1.42 -6.10
N ALA A 86 -6.99 -2.25 -6.43
CA ALA A 86 -6.94 -3.66 -6.07
C ALA A 86 -5.77 -4.39 -6.73
N ASN A 87 -5.65 -4.33 -8.06
CA ASN A 87 -4.72 -5.16 -8.82
C ASN A 87 -3.86 -4.38 -9.83
N GLY A 88 -3.83 -3.06 -9.72
CA GLY A 88 -3.13 -2.18 -10.65
C GLY A 88 -2.11 -1.26 -10.00
N LEU A 89 -1.75 -0.22 -10.75
CA LEU A 89 -0.64 0.67 -10.46
C LEU A 89 -0.82 1.46 -9.16
N THR A 90 -2.03 1.97 -8.86
CA THR A 90 -2.24 2.78 -7.66
C THR A 90 -2.15 1.97 -6.38
N GLY A 91 -2.57 0.71 -6.39
CA GLY A 91 -2.35 -0.20 -5.26
C GLY A 91 -0.89 -0.56 -5.06
N ILE A 92 -0.14 -0.77 -6.16
CA ILE A 92 1.31 -0.99 -6.10
C ILE A 92 2.00 0.24 -5.51
N GLY A 93 1.69 1.45 -5.99
CA GLY A 93 2.25 2.71 -5.47
C GLY A 93 1.93 2.93 -3.99
N TRP A 94 0.71 2.61 -3.55
CA TRP A 94 0.33 2.64 -2.15
C TRP A 94 1.18 1.67 -1.30
N GLY A 95 1.43 0.48 -1.83
CA GLY A 95 2.30 -0.52 -1.18
C GLY A 95 3.75 -0.05 -1.07
N VAL A 96 4.29 0.60 -2.10
CA VAL A 96 5.62 1.22 -2.07
C VAL A 96 5.71 2.26 -0.96
N GLU A 97 4.74 3.17 -0.89
CA GLU A 97 4.67 4.18 0.17
C GLU A 97 4.55 3.57 1.56
N TYR A 98 3.74 2.51 1.71
CA TYR A 98 3.68 1.76 2.96
C TYR A 98 5.05 1.25 3.39
N LEU A 99 5.77 0.57 2.49
CA LEU A 99 7.09 -0.03 2.80
C LEU A 99 8.12 1.04 3.18
N ILE A 100 8.11 2.19 2.49
CA ILE A 100 9.02 3.30 2.78
C ILE A 100 8.67 3.95 4.12
N GLN A 101 7.43 4.36 4.32
CA GLN A 101 7.01 5.11 5.52
C GLN A 101 7.04 4.24 6.79
N LYS A 102 6.92 2.91 6.65
CA LYS A 102 7.11 1.96 7.77
C LYS A 102 8.57 1.52 7.96
N GLY A 103 9.50 2.01 7.14
CA GLY A 103 10.94 1.75 7.27
C GLY A 103 11.41 0.37 6.82
N PHE A 104 10.60 -0.32 6.03
CA PHE A 104 11.00 -1.60 5.42
C PHE A 104 11.91 -1.39 4.22
N GLN A 105 11.61 -0.38 3.39
CA GLN A 105 12.38 -0.02 2.22
C GLN A 105 13.04 1.34 2.41
N LYS A 106 14.26 1.48 1.88
CA LYS A 106 14.94 2.76 1.73
C LYS A 106 14.73 3.24 0.31
N GLY A 107 14.31 4.47 0.14
CA GLY A 107 14.09 5.06 -1.18
C GLY A 107 13.34 6.37 -1.09
N VAL A 108 13.18 7.00 -2.23
CA VAL A 108 12.39 8.22 -2.40
C VAL A 108 11.11 7.82 -3.13
N GLY A 109 9.97 7.94 -2.45
CA GLY A 109 8.67 7.51 -2.99
C GLY A 109 8.37 8.14 -4.35
N VAL A 110 8.63 9.45 -4.50
CA VAL A 110 8.42 10.18 -5.76
C VAL A 110 9.23 9.59 -6.92
N GLU A 111 10.46 9.13 -6.67
CA GLU A 111 11.31 8.53 -7.71
C GLU A 111 10.83 7.10 -8.05
N MET A 112 10.40 6.34 -7.04
CA MET A 112 9.94 4.95 -7.23
C MET A 112 8.56 4.87 -7.89
N CYS A 113 7.72 5.88 -7.71
CA CYS A 113 6.34 5.92 -8.22
C CYS A 113 6.18 6.82 -9.46
N GLU A 114 7.25 7.39 -10.02
CA GLU A 114 7.21 8.35 -11.15
C GLU A 114 6.34 7.88 -12.33
N ALA A 115 6.48 6.62 -12.73
CA ALA A 115 5.69 6.06 -13.84
C ALA A 115 4.19 5.89 -13.49
N ILE A 116 3.88 5.66 -12.22
CA ILE A 116 2.52 5.54 -11.71
C ILE A 116 1.86 6.92 -11.69
N ASP A 117 2.58 7.91 -11.15
CA ASP A 117 2.14 9.30 -11.07
C ASP A 117 1.87 9.89 -12.44
N ALA A 118 2.81 9.72 -13.37
CA ALA A 118 2.66 10.20 -14.75
C ALA A 118 1.37 9.65 -15.38
N LYS A 119 1.12 8.35 -15.23
CA LYS A 119 -0.08 7.73 -15.79
C LYS A 119 -1.37 8.17 -15.10
N LEU A 120 -1.34 8.36 -13.79
CA LEU A 120 -2.51 8.84 -13.04
C LEU A 120 -2.84 10.29 -13.40
N MET A 121 -1.84 11.15 -13.60
CA MET A 121 -2.01 12.54 -14.02
C MET A 121 -2.54 12.70 -15.46
N GLU A 122 -2.48 11.67 -16.32
CA GLU A 122 -3.13 11.68 -17.64
C GLU A 122 -4.66 11.56 -17.54
N VAL A 123 -5.20 11.13 -16.39
CA VAL A 123 -6.64 10.93 -16.21
C VAL A 123 -7.32 12.23 -15.80
N ASN A 124 -8.42 12.56 -16.46
CA ASN A 124 -9.31 13.63 -16.01
C ASN A 124 -10.21 13.09 -14.89
N LEU A 125 -9.86 13.39 -13.64
CA LEU A 125 -10.55 12.87 -12.45
C LEU A 125 -12.03 13.28 -12.42
N ARG A 126 -12.41 14.47 -12.95
CA ARG A 126 -13.81 14.95 -12.98
C ARG A 126 -14.71 14.12 -13.88
N ARG A 127 -14.14 13.30 -14.79
CA ARG A 127 -14.88 12.42 -15.70
C ARG A 127 -14.97 10.97 -15.22
N VAL A 128 -14.36 10.67 -14.08
CA VAL A 128 -14.42 9.32 -13.51
C VAL A 128 -15.72 9.16 -12.73
N HIS A 129 -16.53 8.19 -13.14
CA HIS A 129 -17.82 7.91 -12.50
C HIS A 129 -17.75 6.72 -11.53
N ASP A 130 -16.70 5.94 -11.62
CA ASP A 130 -16.44 4.84 -10.68
C ASP A 130 -15.89 5.39 -9.37
N LEU A 131 -16.64 5.25 -8.30
CA LEU A 131 -16.28 5.71 -6.97
C LEU A 131 -15.74 4.58 -6.09
N SER A 132 -15.64 3.35 -6.61
CA SER A 132 -15.26 2.17 -5.83
C SER A 132 -13.82 2.24 -5.31
N LEU A 133 -13.56 1.45 -4.25
CA LEU A 133 -12.22 1.24 -3.71
C LEU A 133 -11.32 0.49 -4.71
N GLU A 134 -11.84 -0.55 -5.35
CA GLU A 134 -11.05 -1.47 -6.14
C GLU A 134 -10.52 -0.86 -7.42
N THR A 135 -11.37 -0.14 -8.15
CA THR A 135 -11.08 0.34 -9.51
C THR A 135 -11.28 1.84 -9.72
N GLY A 136 -11.86 2.53 -8.72
CA GLY A 136 -12.32 3.90 -8.85
C GLY A 136 -11.60 4.91 -7.95
N ILE A 137 -12.27 6.05 -7.77
CA ILE A 137 -11.76 7.24 -7.09
C ILE A 137 -11.32 6.95 -5.64
N GLU A 138 -12.06 6.12 -4.89
CA GLU A 138 -11.71 5.85 -3.49
C GLU A 138 -10.32 5.24 -3.38
N GLY A 139 -10.02 4.23 -4.19
CA GLY A 139 -8.70 3.60 -4.22
C GLY A 139 -7.60 4.57 -4.65
N TRP A 140 -7.86 5.42 -5.65
CA TRP A 140 -6.90 6.41 -6.09
C TRP A 140 -6.63 7.47 -5.02
N LEU A 141 -7.64 7.92 -4.27
CA LEU A 141 -7.45 8.82 -3.14
C LEU A 141 -6.58 8.22 -2.04
N HIS A 142 -6.70 6.92 -1.78
CA HIS A 142 -5.81 6.23 -0.84
C HIS A 142 -4.35 6.32 -1.28
N TYR A 143 -4.06 6.06 -2.57
CA TYR A 143 -2.71 6.20 -3.10
C TYR A 143 -2.21 7.65 -3.04
N ILE A 144 -3.00 8.60 -3.56
CA ILE A 144 -2.62 10.01 -3.63
C ILE A 144 -2.28 10.56 -2.23
N MET A 145 -3.11 10.26 -1.22
CA MET A 145 -2.84 10.70 0.15
C MET A 145 -1.58 10.09 0.75
N ALA A 146 -1.37 8.79 0.55
CA ALA A 146 -0.17 8.12 1.02
C ALA A 146 1.09 8.72 0.39
N HIS A 147 1.02 9.01 -0.92
CA HIS A 147 2.12 9.54 -1.71
C HIS A 147 2.42 11.01 -1.38
N VAL A 148 1.41 11.86 -1.28
CA VAL A 148 1.55 13.26 -0.83
C VAL A 148 2.18 13.34 0.56
N GLN A 149 1.74 12.48 1.48
CA GLN A 149 2.33 12.41 2.82
C GLN A 149 3.79 11.95 2.78
N GLY A 150 4.10 10.90 2.02
CA GLY A 150 5.46 10.38 1.85
C GLY A 150 6.40 11.44 1.27
N ALA A 151 5.97 12.14 0.22
CA ALA A 151 6.70 13.25 -0.38
C ALA A 151 6.97 14.37 0.63
N LYS A 152 5.95 14.80 1.40
CA LYS A 152 6.09 15.82 2.45
C LYS A 152 7.14 15.41 3.50
N LEU A 153 7.13 14.16 3.95
CA LEU A 153 8.13 13.64 4.90
C LEU A 153 9.56 13.66 4.33
N GLN A 154 9.69 13.50 3.02
CA GLN A 154 10.96 13.51 2.29
C GLN A 154 11.32 14.91 1.73
N ARG A 155 10.53 15.95 2.02
CA ARG A 155 10.69 17.33 1.51
C ARG A 155 10.68 17.38 -0.02
N ARG A 156 9.76 16.65 -0.64
CA ARG A 156 9.50 16.57 -2.08
C ARG A 156 8.06 16.96 -2.37
N GLU A 157 7.76 17.20 -3.64
CA GLU A 157 6.40 17.34 -4.18
C GLU A 157 6.05 16.07 -4.95
N ALA A 158 4.85 15.49 -4.73
CA ALA A 158 4.42 14.24 -5.35
C ALA A 158 3.81 14.49 -6.74
N PHE A 159 2.89 15.43 -6.84
CA PHE A 159 2.09 15.68 -8.04
C PHE A 159 2.14 17.14 -8.46
N GLU A 160 1.78 17.42 -9.69
CA GLU A 160 1.59 18.78 -10.19
C GLU A 160 0.43 19.48 -9.48
N LYS A 161 0.57 20.79 -9.26
CA LYS A 161 -0.44 21.60 -8.55
C LYS A 161 -1.82 21.56 -9.24
N GLY A 162 -1.84 21.49 -10.58
CA GLY A 162 -3.06 21.36 -11.36
C GLY A 162 -3.83 20.09 -11.07
N PHE A 163 -3.13 18.96 -10.99
CA PHE A 163 -3.72 17.66 -10.63
C PHE A 163 -4.25 17.64 -9.20
N LEU A 164 -3.50 18.19 -8.24
CA LEU A 164 -3.95 18.29 -6.85
C LEU A 164 -5.17 19.21 -6.69
N ALA A 165 -5.26 20.30 -7.47
CA ALA A 165 -6.44 21.16 -7.50
C ALA A 165 -7.66 20.40 -8.06
N GLU A 166 -7.50 19.64 -9.13
CA GLU A 166 -8.56 18.79 -9.69
C GLU A 166 -9.02 17.73 -8.68
N CYS A 167 -8.09 17.10 -7.99
CA CYS A 167 -8.38 16.15 -6.92
C CYS A 167 -9.21 16.80 -5.80
N MET A 168 -8.88 18.02 -5.39
CA MET A 168 -9.64 18.78 -4.41
C MET A 168 -11.07 19.09 -4.89
N ASP A 169 -11.24 19.48 -6.15
CA ASP A 169 -12.56 19.74 -6.74
C ASP A 169 -13.44 18.49 -6.74
N VAL A 170 -12.87 17.34 -7.11
CA VAL A 170 -13.59 16.06 -7.09
C VAL A 170 -14.01 15.68 -5.67
N CYS A 171 -13.13 15.85 -4.69
CA CYS A 171 -13.50 15.63 -3.28
C CYS A 171 -14.62 16.54 -2.80
N HIS A 172 -14.59 17.83 -3.17
CA HIS A 172 -15.69 18.76 -2.85
C HIS A 172 -17.00 18.32 -3.52
N GLN A 173 -16.96 17.89 -4.77
CA GLN A 173 -18.16 17.40 -5.47
C GLN A 173 -18.75 16.16 -4.79
N ILE A 174 -17.92 15.18 -4.42
CA ILE A 174 -18.35 13.97 -3.70
C ILE A 174 -19.07 14.34 -2.39
N LEU A 175 -18.52 15.31 -1.64
CA LEU A 175 -19.12 15.77 -0.39
C LEU A 175 -20.44 16.52 -0.61
N LEU A 176 -20.53 17.35 -1.66
CA LEU A 176 -21.74 18.11 -2.00
C LEU A 176 -22.89 17.18 -2.46
N GLU A 177 -22.58 16.17 -3.24
CA GLU A 177 -23.59 15.22 -3.70
C GLU A 177 -24.10 14.30 -2.57
N GLY A 178 -23.25 13.97 -1.61
CA GLY A 178 -23.59 13.17 -0.44
C GLY A 178 -24.11 11.76 -0.73
N LYS A 179 -23.89 11.25 -1.95
CA LYS A 179 -24.36 9.93 -2.42
C LYS A 179 -23.35 8.80 -2.18
N ALA A 180 -22.11 9.15 -1.92
CA ALA A 180 -21.05 8.19 -1.64
C ALA A 180 -21.25 7.52 -0.27
N ASP A 181 -20.60 6.40 -0.05
CA ASP A 181 -20.61 5.77 1.26
C ASP A 181 -19.81 6.59 2.31
N LYS A 182 -19.93 6.16 3.56
CA LYS A 182 -19.28 6.87 4.67
C LYS A 182 -17.74 6.86 4.58
N ALA A 183 -17.16 5.82 4.00
CA ALA A 183 -15.72 5.67 3.87
C ALA A 183 -15.19 6.71 2.90
N LEU A 184 -15.75 6.79 1.70
CA LEU A 184 -15.36 7.75 0.67
C LEU A 184 -15.65 9.21 1.09
N LEU A 185 -16.77 9.49 1.76
CA LEU A 185 -17.05 10.83 2.30
C LEU A 185 -15.99 11.24 3.33
N SER A 186 -15.62 10.36 4.25
CA SER A 186 -14.57 10.61 5.24
C SER A 186 -13.21 10.81 4.59
N LEU A 187 -12.89 9.97 3.59
CA LEU A 187 -11.65 10.03 2.83
C LEU A 187 -11.52 11.34 2.05
N SER A 188 -12.59 11.75 1.35
CA SER A 188 -12.66 13.01 0.59
C SER A 188 -12.47 14.23 1.49
N ASN A 189 -13.10 14.25 2.66
CA ASN A 189 -12.90 15.31 3.63
C ASN A 189 -11.45 15.37 4.13
N LYS A 190 -10.86 14.21 4.44
CA LYS A 190 -9.46 14.09 4.86
C LYS A 190 -8.50 14.58 3.79
N MET A 191 -8.74 14.22 2.52
CA MET A 191 -7.93 14.68 1.39
C MET A 191 -7.90 16.19 1.28
N ILE A 192 -9.05 16.86 1.41
CA ILE A 192 -9.16 18.33 1.38
C ILE A 192 -8.29 18.95 2.49
N HIS A 193 -8.32 18.41 3.72
CA HIS A 193 -7.50 18.91 4.82
C HIS A 193 -5.99 18.74 4.54
N ILE A 194 -5.58 17.57 4.02
CA ILE A 194 -4.19 17.32 3.62
C ILE A 194 -3.72 18.32 2.56
N LEU A 195 -4.54 18.57 1.53
CA LEU A 195 -4.20 19.49 0.43
C LEU A 195 -4.20 20.96 0.86
N LYS A 196 -4.96 21.34 1.89
CA LYS A 196 -4.88 22.65 2.53
C LYS A 196 -3.65 22.82 3.43
N GLY A 197 -2.83 21.79 3.59
CA GLY A 197 -1.64 21.81 4.44
C GLY A 197 -1.91 21.62 5.91
N GLU A 198 -3.13 21.21 6.28
CA GLU A 198 -3.48 20.92 7.67
C GLU A 198 -2.77 19.64 8.15
N ASP A 199 -2.47 19.57 9.45
CA ASP A 199 -1.78 18.40 10.03
C ASP A 199 -2.77 17.25 10.26
N THR A 200 -3.12 16.58 9.18
CA THR A 200 -4.05 15.45 9.16
C THR A 200 -3.31 14.23 8.60
N PRO A 201 -2.65 13.43 9.46
CA PRO A 201 -1.84 12.31 8.96
C PRO A 201 -2.72 11.23 8.30
N TYR A 202 -2.28 10.74 7.16
CA TYR A 202 -2.83 9.54 6.55
C TYR A 202 -2.34 8.32 7.35
N SER A 203 -3.25 7.42 7.69
CA SER A 203 -2.93 6.19 8.42
C SER A 203 -3.09 4.98 7.51
N PHE A 204 -2.04 4.17 7.43
CA PHE A 204 -2.09 2.91 6.71
C PHE A 204 -2.79 1.83 7.55
N HIS A 205 -3.82 1.22 7.01
CA HIS A 205 -4.58 0.13 7.61
C HIS A 205 -4.59 -1.09 6.68
N LEU A 206 -3.55 -1.93 6.76
CA LEU A 206 -3.41 -3.13 5.92
C LEU A 206 -4.60 -4.06 6.03
N GLY A 207 -5.09 -4.33 7.23
CA GLY A 207 -6.26 -5.20 7.46
C GLY A 207 -7.58 -4.68 6.87
N GLN A 208 -7.60 -3.47 6.33
CA GLN A 208 -8.74 -2.93 5.59
C GLN A 208 -8.74 -3.41 4.13
N PHE A 209 -7.57 -3.70 3.56
CA PHE A 209 -7.40 -4.00 2.14
C PHE A 209 -7.01 -5.46 1.87
N ILE A 210 -6.36 -6.12 2.82
CA ILE A 210 -5.84 -7.49 2.67
C ILE A 210 -6.47 -8.34 3.76
N GLN A 211 -7.35 -9.27 3.36
CA GLN A 211 -8.05 -10.22 4.24
C GLN A 211 -7.40 -11.60 4.18
#